data_3841e2ea5bff2c8ba25ef165e4b0208c
#
_entry.id   3841e2ea5bff2c8ba25ef165e4b0208c
#
_cell.length_a   1.000
_cell.length_b   1.000
_cell.length_c   1.000
_cell.angle_alpha   90.00
_cell.angle_beta   90.00
_cell.angle_gamma   90.00
#
_symmetry.space_group_name_H-M   'P 1'
#
loop_
_entity.id
_entity.type
_entity.pdbx_description
1 polymer ?
#
loop_
_entity_poly.entity_id
_entity_poly.type
_entity_poly.pdbx_seq_one_letter_code
_entity_poly.pdbx_strand_id
1 'polypeptide(L)'
;MTKEWAELSPAEKREERFKRWISPPGANFATPQAAKAYKERTTRLARVFQLKEPDRVPVFLPAGLFAASYAGTNLHTIMYDYAELRRAWLKFLNEFEADTFFGPGLVPPGRALDVTDYKLYRWPGHGLGKNVLSYQAVEGEYMKASEYDDLINDPSDFWLRIYLPRIFGAFEGFRKIPSLMGFQEIATMAFIPFGFPDVQASFQALLEAGRESMKWLAVVTEVGAAATAAGYPGMAGGLAKAPFDTLGDTLRGTQGIMMDMFHRPDKVQAAM
;
A
#
# COMPACT_ATOMS: atom_id res chain seq x y z
N MET A 1 10.57 -25.27 28.98
CA MET A 1 9.47 -24.29 28.79
C MET A 1 9.84 -23.44 27.61
N THR A 2 8.98 -23.35 26.58
CA THR A 2 9.16 -22.43 25.45
C THR A 2 8.89 -21.02 25.95
N LYS A 3 9.86 -20.11 25.74
CA LYS A 3 9.69 -18.69 26.07
C LYS A 3 8.49 -18.12 25.33
N GLU A 4 7.74 -17.24 25.98
CA GLU A 4 6.71 -16.44 25.33
C GLU A 4 7.35 -15.48 24.31
N TRP A 5 6.61 -15.11 23.25
CA TRP A 5 7.14 -14.21 22.21
C TRP A 5 7.70 -12.90 22.73
N ALA A 6 7.09 -12.34 23.78
CA ALA A 6 7.53 -11.11 24.43
C ALA A 6 8.92 -11.24 25.06
N GLU A 7 9.24 -12.41 25.58
CA GLU A 7 10.48 -12.74 26.29
C GLU A 7 11.67 -13.04 25.37
N LEU A 8 11.42 -13.24 24.07
CA LEU A 8 12.46 -13.53 23.10
C LEU A 8 13.32 -12.29 22.82
N SER A 9 14.63 -12.49 22.76
CA SER A 9 15.57 -11.49 22.25
C SER A 9 15.32 -11.17 20.77
N PRO A 10 15.80 -10.05 20.25
CA PRO A 10 15.71 -9.73 18.83
C PRO A 10 16.26 -10.82 17.91
N ALA A 11 17.34 -11.48 18.30
CA ALA A 11 17.94 -12.58 17.54
C ALA A 11 17.04 -13.82 17.53
N GLU A 12 16.50 -14.22 18.69
CA GLU A 12 15.54 -15.34 18.80
C GLU A 12 14.26 -15.06 18.01
N LYS A 13 13.72 -13.82 18.08
CA LYS A 13 12.57 -13.40 17.27
C LYS A 13 12.84 -13.50 15.77
N ARG A 14 14.05 -13.11 15.34
CA ARG A 14 14.44 -13.22 13.93
C ARG A 14 14.50 -14.69 13.49
N GLU A 15 15.12 -15.55 14.28
CA GLU A 15 15.21 -16.98 13.96
C GLU A 15 13.82 -17.65 13.92
N GLU A 16 12.96 -17.32 14.86
CA GLU A 16 11.59 -17.84 14.88
C GLU A 16 10.78 -17.38 13.65
N ARG A 17 10.98 -16.12 13.19
CA ARG A 17 10.38 -15.65 11.93
C ARG A 17 10.88 -16.43 10.72
N PHE A 18 12.18 -16.73 10.64
CA PHE A 18 12.72 -17.55 9.56
C PHE A 18 12.15 -18.98 9.59
N LYS A 19 12.05 -19.60 10.77
CA LYS A 19 11.44 -20.93 10.91
C LYS A 19 10.01 -20.94 10.41
N ARG A 20 9.21 -19.98 10.85
CA ARG A 20 7.80 -19.84 10.41
C ARG A 20 7.68 -19.54 8.92
N TRP A 21 8.60 -18.79 8.36
CA TRP A 21 8.61 -18.52 6.93
C TRP A 21 8.98 -19.74 6.09
N ILE A 22 9.99 -20.51 6.51
CA ILE A 22 10.44 -21.75 5.84
C ILE A 22 9.38 -22.87 5.97
N SER A 23 8.68 -22.90 7.08
CA SER A 23 7.64 -23.90 7.39
C SER A 23 6.42 -23.21 7.96
N PRO A 24 5.63 -22.53 7.13
CA PRO A 24 4.49 -21.74 7.59
C PRO A 24 3.40 -22.66 8.15
N PRO A 25 2.99 -22.45 9.42
CA PRO A 25 1.93 -23.26 10.02
C PRO A 25 0.61 -23.06 9.27
N GLY A 26 -0.07 -24.14 8.94
CA GLY A 26 -1.36 -24.11 8.25
C GLY A 26 -1.29 -23.79 6.76
N ALA A 27 -0.12 -23.73 6.14
CA ALA A 27 -0.03 -23.54 4.70
C ALA A 27 -0.57 -24.76 3.95
N ASN A 28 -1.44 -24.50 2.98
CA ASN A 28 -1.99 -25.52 2.10
C ASN A 28 -1.25 -25.49 0.76
N PHE A 29 -0.42 -26.50 0.51
CA PHE A 29 0.26 -26.69 -0.76
C PHE A 29 -0.53 -27.62 -1.67
N ALA A 30 -0.60 -27.29 -2.97
CA ALA A 30 -1.36 -28.08 -3.94
C ALA A 30 -0.77 -29.48 -4.15
N THR A 31 0.55 -29.64 -3.99
CA THR A 31 1.26 -30.91 -4.16
C THR A 31 2.45 -31.00 -3.19
N PRO A 32 2.96 -32.23 -2.91
CA PRO A 32 4.21 -32.39 -2.15
C PRO A 32 5.41 -31.70 -2.82
N GLN A 33 5.41 -31.61 -4.14
CA GLN A 33 6.44 -30.92 -4.91
C GLN A 33 6.41 -29.42 -4.68
N ALA A 34 5.20 -28.81 -4.63
CA ALA A 34 5.01 -27.40 -4.28
C ALA A 34 5.50 -27.09 -2.85
N ALA A 35 5.21 -27.97 -1.89
CA ALA A 35 5.72 -27.82 -0.52
C ALA A 35 7.26 -27.86 -0.47
N LYS A 36 7.87 -28.79 -1.21
CA LYS A 36 9.33 -28.88 -1.32
C LYS A 36 9.92 -27.62 -1.96
N ALA A 37 9.36 -27.18 -3.09
CA ALA A 37 9.79 -25.98 -3.80
C ALA A 37 9.66 -24.71 -2.92
N TYR A 38 8.59 -24.58 -2.17
CA TYR A 38 8.41 -23.48 -1.19
C TYR A 38 9.54 -23.46 -0.16
N LYS A 39 9.84 -24.63 0.43
CA LYS A 39 10.89 -24.75 1.43
C LYS A 39 12.28 -24.44 0.85
N GLU A 40 12.59 -24.89 -0.35
CA GLU A 40 13.84 -24.60 -1.05
C GLU A 40 13.99 -23.12 -1.34
N ARG A 41 12.95 -22.48 -1.88
CA ARG A 41 12.92 -21.03 -2.17
C ARG A 41 13.08 -20.19 -0.91
N THR A 42 12.31 -20.49 0.13
CA THR A 42 12.39 -19.74 1.39
C THR A 42 13.71 -19.96 2.12
N THR A 43 14.29 -21.16 2.06
CA THR A 43 15.63 -21.43 2.61
C THR A 43 16.69 -20.61 1.88
N ARG A 44 16.63 -20.55 0.54
CA ARG A 44 17.54 -19.75 -0.29
C ARG A 44 17.48 -18.28 0.08
N LEU A 45 16.28 -17.72 0.15
CA LEU A 45 16.06 -16.33 0.54
C LEU A 45 16.52 -16.05 1.98
N ALA A 46 16.19 -16.93 2.92
CA ALA A 46 16.62 -16.80 4.32
C ALA A 46 18.14 -16.79 4.48
N ARG A 47 18.87 -17.57 3.68
CA ARG A 47 20.35 -17.55 3.66
C ARG A 47 20.86 -16.18 3.20
N VAL A 48 20.30 -15.61 2.12
CA VAL A 48 20.68 -14.28 1.62
C VAL A 48 20.42 -13.20 2.68
N PHE A 49 19.24 -13.20 3.33
CA PHE A 49 18.96 -12.25 4.41
C PHE A 49 19.86 -12.40 5.64
N GLN A 50 20.45 -13.57 5.81
CA GLN A 50 21.44 -13.84 6.86
C GLN A 50 22.89 -13.61 6.40
N LEU A 51 23.11 -13.07 5.19
CA LEU A 51 24.43 -12.91 4.56
C LEU A 51 25.20 -14.22 4.44
N LYS A 52 24.48 -15.33 4.20
CA LYS A 52 25.04 -16.66 3.96
C LYS A 52 24.89 -17.00 2.49
N GLU A 53 25.87 -17.71 1.93
CA GLU A 53 25.84 -18.16 0.54
C GLU A 53 24.67 -19.14 0.31
N PRO A 54 23.73 -18.83 -0.61
CA PRO A 54 22.66 -19.74 -0.99
C PRO A 54 23.15 -20.82 -1.97
N ASP A 55 22.31 -21.80 -2.27
CA ASP A 55 22.59 -22.83 -3.29
C ASP A 55 22.73 -22.26 -4.71
N ARG A 56 22.07 -21.15 -5.00
CA ARG A 56 22.19 -20.30 -6.19
C ARG A 56 21.68 -18.89 -5.90
N VAL A 57 21.97 -17.96 -6.79
CA VAL A 57 21.38 -16.60 -6.75
C VAL A 57 19.86 -16.71 -6.84
N PRO A 58 19.10 -16.14 -5.88
CA PRO A 58 17.66 -16.12 -5.96
C PRO A 58 17.18 -15.20 -7.08
N VAL A 59 16.15 -15.65 -7.78
CA VAL A 59 15.48 -14.86 -8.82
C VAL A 59 14.29 -14.18 -8.20
N PHE A 60 14.36 -12.85 -8.17
CA PHE A 60 13.25 -11.99 -7.82
C PHE A 60 12.71 -11.35 -9.10
N LEU A 61 11.41 -11.53 -9.36
CA LEU A 61 10.78 -11.05 -10.60
C LEU A 61 9.62 -10.09 -10.24
N PRO A 62 9.91 -8.80 -10.02
CA PRO A 62 8.89 -7.80 -9.77
C PRO A 62 8.20 -7.44 -11.10
N ALA A 63 7.19 -8.23 -11.48
CA ALA A 63 6.51 -8.09 -12.76
C ALA A 63 5.81 -6.72 -12.94
N GLY A 64 5.57 -5.99 -11.84
CA GLY A 64 4.86 -4.71 -11.90
C GLY A 64 3.53 -4.84 -12.62
N LEU A 65 3.33 -4.09 -13.68
CA LEU A 65 2.13 -4.13 -14.51
C LEU A 65 2.29 -5.04 -15.75
N PHE A 66 3.45 -5.67 -15.93
CA PHE A 66 3.75 -6.54 -17.08
C PHE A 66 2.78 -7.71 -17.22
N ALA A 67 2.34 -8.29 -16.09
CA ALA A 67 1.41 -9.42 -16.08
C ALA A 67 0.12 -9.13 -16.87
N ALA A 68 -0.39 -7.90 -16.87
CA ALA A 68 -1.55 -7.50 -17.64
C ALA A 68 -1.27 -7.59 -19.16
N SER A 69 -0.20 -6.94 -19.62
CA SER A 69 0.19 -6.94 -21.04
C SER A 69 0.49 -8.35 -21.53
N TYR A 70 1.19 -9.14 -20.72
CA TYR A 70 1.50 -10.54 -21.04
C TYR A 70 0.24 -11.42 -21.14
N ALA A 71 -0.78 -11.14 -20.36
CA ALA A 71 -2.06 -11.82 -20.43
C ALA A 71 -2.97 -11.33 -21.56
N GLY A 72 -2.53 -10.37 -22.37
CA GLY A 72 -3.29 -9.80 -23.49
C GLY A 72 -4.40 -8.85 -23.05
N THR A 73 -4.28 -8.27 -21.84
CA THR A 73 -5.17 -7.24 -21.31
C THR A 73 -4.41 -5.92 -21.07
N ASN A 74 -5.02 -4.94 -20.46
CA ASN A 74 -4.41 -3.64 -20.21
C ASN A 74 -4.67 -3.16 -18.78
N LEU A 75 -3.94 -2.13 -18.36
CA LEU A 75 -4.04 -1.59 -17.01
C LEU A 75 -5.45 -1.08 -16.67
N HIS A 76 -6.12 -0.38 -17.62
CA HIS A 76 -7.48 0.08 -17.39
C HIS A 76 -8.41 -1.09 -17.05
N THR A 77 -8.38 -2.15 -17.85
CA THR A 77 -9.26 -3.32 -17.63
C THR A 77 -9.03 -3.93 -16.25
N ILE A 78 -7.79 -4.20 -15.86
CA ILE A 78 -7.49 -4.86 -14.58
C ILE A 78 -7.72 -3.98 -13.34
N MET A 79 -7.78 -2.66 -13.50
CA MET A 79 -8.16 -1.75 -12.42
C MET A 79 -9.66 -1.81 -12.09
N TYR A 80 -10.50 -2.17 -13.07
CA TYR A 80 -11.97 -2.13 -12.96
C TYR A 80 -12.64 -3.51 -13.03
N ASP A 81 -11.96 -4.51 -13.60
CA ASP A 81 -12.40 -5.90 -13.69
C ASP A 81 -11.44 -6.81 -12.90
N TYR A 82 -11.86 -7.19 -11.72
CA TYR A 82 -11.04 -8.00 -10.82
C TYR A 82 -10.95 -9.47 -11.25
N ALA A 83 -11.88 -9.96 -12.08
CA ALA A 83 -11.74 -11.28 -12.69
C ALA A 83 -10.59 -11.30 -13.70
N GLU A 84 -10.47 -10.25 -14.51
CA GLU A 84 -9.34 -10.06 -15.43
C GLU A 84 -8.00 -9.84 -14.68
N LEU A 85 -8.02 -9.08 -13.57
CA LEU A 85 -6.87 -8.95 -12.69
C LEU A 85 -6.37 -10.31 -12.21
N ARG A 86 -7.29 -11.14 -11.68
CA ARG A 86 -7.01 -12.51 -11.24
C ARG A 86 -6.45 -13.35 -12.37
N ARG A 87 -7.12 -13.38 -13.52
CA ARG A 87 -6.72 -14.17 -14.70
C ARG A 87 -5.30 -13.83 -15.14
N ALA A 88 -4.98 -12.54 -15.23
CA ALA A 88 -3.66 -12.08 -15.67
C ALA A 88 -2.54 -12.54 -14.75
N TRP A 89 -2.72 -12.42 -13.43
CA TRP A 89 -1.70 -12.84 -12.46
C TRP A 89 -1.59 -14.36 -12.34
N LEU A 90 -2.67 -15.11 -12.44
CA LEU A 90 -2.61 -16.58 -12.44
C LEU A 90 -1.91 -17.11 -13.71
N LYS A 91 -2.15 -16.48 -14.87
CA LYS A 91 -1.38 -16.81 -16.09
C LYS A 91 0.11 -16.56 -15.88
N PHE A 92 0.48 -15.39 -15.36
CA PHE A 92 1.88 -15.06 -15.06
C PHE A 92 2.50 -16.05 -14.06
N LEU A 93 1.79 -16.39 -12.97
CA LEU A 93 2.24 -17.36 -11.96
C LEU A 93 2.56 -18.74 -12.58
N ASN A 94 1.74 -19.19 -13.50
CA ASN A 94 1.86 -20.53 -14.08
C ASN A 94 2.95 -20.64 -15.16
N GLU A 95 3.37 -19.52 -15.74
CA GLU A 95 4.26 -19.53 -16.91
C GLU A 95 5.66 -18.96 -16.61
N PHE A 96 5.83 -18.29 -15.48
CA PHE A 96 7.14 -17.74 -15.05
C PHE A 96 7.63 -18.39 -13.77
N GLU A 97 8.87 -18.86 -13.81
CA GLU A 97 9.53 -19.44 -12.63
C GLU A 97 10.43 -18.41 -11.96
N ALA A 98 10.21 -18.21 -10.64
CA ALA A 98 11.02 -17.33 -9.80
C ALA A 98 11.11 -17.89 -8.39
N ASP A 99 11.92 -17.27 -7.53
CA ASP A 99 12.00 -17.67 -6.12
C ASP A 99 10.98 -16.98 -5.22
N THR A 100 10.34 -15.93 -5.73
CA THR A 100 9.26 -15.20 -5.04
C THR A 100 8.13 -14.90 -6.02
N PHE A 101 6.94 -14.69 -5.48
CA PHE A 101 5.81 -14.21 -6.25
C PHE A 101 5.41 -12.80 -5.80
N PHE A 102 5.27 -11.90 -6.78
CA PHE A 102 4.75 -10.56 -6.57
C PHE A 102 3.33 -10.48 -7.09
N GLY A 103 2.37 -10.45 -6.16
CA GLY A 103 0.95 -10.41 -6.48
C GLY A 103 0.49 -9.08 -7.07
N PRO A 104 -0.81 -8.95 -7.40
CA PRO A 104 -1.38 -7.78 -8.05
C PRO A 104 -1.55 -6.54 -7.14
N GLY A 105 -0.96 -6.52 -5.96
CA GLY A 105 -1.13 -5.45 -4.97
C GLY A 105 -0.70 -4.05 -5.43
N LEU A 106 0.08 -3.93 -6.51
CA LEU A 106 0.44 -2.64 -7.12
C LEU A 106 -0.61 -2.10 -8.11
N VAL A 107 -1.63 -2.88 -8.45
CA VAL A 107 -2.74 -2.41 -9.30
C VAL A 107 -3.81 -1.80 -8.40
N PRO A 108 -4.02 -0.48 -8.40
CA PRO A 108 -5.01 0.12 -7.53
C PRO A 108 -6.44 -0.17 -8.00
N PRO A 109 -7.42 -0.26 -7.08
CA PRO A 109 -8.83 -0.42 -7.43
C PRO A 109 -9.37 0.88 -8.05
N GLY A 110 -9.55 0.91 -9.38
CA GLY A 110 -9.93 2.10 -10.13
C GLY A 110 -11.22 2.77 -9.63
N ARG A 111 -12.26 1.97 -9.30
CA ARG A 111 -13.52 2.50 -8.76
C ARG A 111 -13.37 3.20 -7.43
N ALA A 112 -12.46 2.74 -6.55
CA ALA A 112 -12.21 3.42 -5.28
C ALA A 112 -11.53 4.78 -5.52
N LEU A 113 -10.65 4.87 -6.52
CA LEU A 113 -10.03 6.14 -6.92
C LEU A 113 -11.05 7.10 -7.53
N ASP A 114 -11.97 6.61 -8.38
CA ASP A 114 -13.04 7.43 -8.98
C ASP A 114 -13.99 8.00 -7.91
N VAL A 115 -14.48 7.16 -7.01
CA VAL A 115 -15.42 7.55 -5.95
C VAL A 115 -14.82 8.63 -5.02
N THR A 116 -13.53 8.58 -4.82
CA THR A 116 -12.82 9.56 -3.97
C THR A 116 -12.35 10.80 -4.73
N ASP A 117 -12.49 10.86 -6.05
CA ASP A 117 -11.94 11.93 -6.90
C ASP A 117 -10.45 12.12 -6.60
N TYR A 118 -9.67 11.03 -6.77
CA TYR A 118 -8.25 11.01 -6.41
C TYR A 118 -7.40 11.82 -7.38
N LYS A 119 -6.65 12.78 -6.90
CA LYS A 119 -5.92 13.79 -7.69
C LYS A 119 -4.42 13.57 -7.77
N LEU A 120 -3.85 12.75 -6.88
CA LEU A 120 -2.39 12.55 -6.80
C LEU A 120 -1.82 11.74 -7.98
N TYR A 121 -2.68 11.02 -8.69
CA TYR A 121 -2.30 10.23 -9.86
C TYR A 121 -3.26 10.42 -11.03
N ARG A 122 -2.72 10.26 -12.23
CA ARG A 122 -3.48 10.01 -13.46
C ARG A 122 -3.32 8.55 -13.86
N TRP A 123 -4.37 7.94 -14.37
CA TRP A 123 -4.35 6.54 -14.79
C TRP A 123 -5.14 6.36 -16.10
N PRO A 124 -5.03 5.18 -16.75
CA PRO A 124 -5.75 4.91 -17.98
C PRO A 124 -7.25 5.14 -17.83
N GLY A 125 -7.81 5.99 -18.70
CA GLY A 125 -9.22 6.40 -18.64
C GLY A 125 -9.50 7.57 -17.70
N HIS A 126 -8.54 7.99 -16.88
CA HIS A 126 -8.62 9.17 -16.00
C HIS A 126 -7.36 10.05 -16.17
N GLY A 127 -7.44 11.01 -17.06
CA GLY A 127 -6.33 11.92 -17.39
C GLY A 127 -5.24 11.32 -18.28
N LEU A 128 -5.30 10.00 -18.58
CA LEU A 128 -4.46 9.31 -19.54
C LEU A 128 -5.32 8.51 -20.53
N GLY A 129 -4.77 8.24 -21.73
CA GLY A 129 -5.40 7.36 -22.70
C GLY A 129 -5.59 5.94 -22.15
N LYS A 130 -6.70 5.25 -22.51
CA LYS A 130 -7.04 3.93 -21.95
C LYS A 130 -5.99 2.84 -22.21
N ASN A 131 -5.15 2.99 -23.22
CA ASN A 131 -4.13 2.01 -23.61
C ASN A 131 -2.74 2.32 -23.03
N VAL A 132 -2.63 3.31 -22.16
CA VAL A 132 -1.36 3.60 -21.48
C VAL A 132 -1.03 2.47 -20.51
N LEU A 133 0.24 2.10 -20.43
CA LEU A 133 0.69 0.91 -19.69
C LEU A 133 1.00 1.20 -18.21
N SER A 134 0.87 2.45 -17.77
CA SER A 134 1.21 2.85 -16.41
C SER A 134 0.31 3.98 -15.93
N TYR A 135 0.39 4.30 -14.65
CA TYR A 135 -0.15 5.53 -14.06
C TYR A 135 0.97 6.55 -13.89
N GLN A 136 0.60 7.81 -13.71
CA GLN A 136 1.54 8.93 -13.57
C GLN A 136 1.22 9.72 -12.30
N ALA A 137 2.21 9.92 -11.45
CA ALA A 137 2.09 10.82 -10.31
C ALA A 137 1.91 12.27 -10.79
N VAL A 138 1.04 13.00 -10.11
CA VAL A 138 0.85 14.44 -10.28
C VAL A 138 1.63 15.13 -9.18
N GLU A 139 2.84 15.54 -9.48
CA GLU A 139 3.66 16.26 -8.53
C GLU A 139 3.05 17.63 -8.22
N GLY A 140 3.06 18.02 -6.96
CA GLY A 140 2.51 19.28 -6.51
C GLY A 140 2.87 19.61 -5.06
N GLU A 141 2.60 20.86 -4.67
CA GLU A 141 2.72 21.31 -3.29
C GLU A 141 1.41 21.04 -2.55
N TYR A 142 1.31 19.84 -1.95
CA TYR A 142 0.15 19.43 -1.18
C TYR A 142 0.22 19.84 0.30
N MET A 143 1.36 20.33 0.77
CA MET A 143 1.61 20.97 2.04
C MET A 143 2.38 22.27 1.80
N LYS A 144 1.94 23.38 2.39
CA LYS A 144 2.65 24.65 2.33
C LYS A 144 3.82 24.70 3.31
N ALA A 145 4.85 25.49 3.00
CA ALA A 145 6.00 25.68 3.89
C ALA A 145 5.62 26.27 5.27
N SER A 146 4.50 26.98 5.38
CA SER A 146 3.97 27.51 6.65
C SER A 146 3.25 26.47 7.51
N GLU A 147 2.99 25.28 7.00
CA GLU A 147 2.17 24.26 7.65
C GLU A 147 2.99 23.17 8.36
N TYR A 148 4.32 23.34 8.45
CA TYR A 148 5.15 22.39 9.20
C TYR A 148 4.73 22.22 10.67
N ASP A 149 4.36 23.32 11.32
CA ASP A 149 3.95 23.27 12.72
C ASP A 149 2.62 22.53 12.92
N ASP A 150 1.70 22.66 11.97
CA ASP A 150 0.45 21.91 11.99
C ASP A 150 0.72 20.39 11.87
N LEU A 151 1.59 20.01 10.92
CA LEU A 151 1.99 18.60 10.75
C LEU A 151 2.74 18.05 11.97
N ILE A 152 3.67 18.82 12.55
CA ILE A 152 4.51 18.37 13.67
C ILE A 152 3.69 18.25 14.96
N ASN A 153 2.81 19.20 15.24
CA ASN A 153 2.06 19.26 16.49
C ASN A 153 0.87 18.29 16.52
N ASP A 154 0.16 18.13 15.39
CA ASP A 154 -0.94 17.19 15.25
C ASP A 154 -1.00 16.58 13.84
N PRO A 155 -0.16 15.56 13.57
CA PRO A 155 -0.13 14.92 12.27
C PRO A 155 -1.49 14.30 11.88
N SER A 156 -2.26 13.79 12.83
CA SER A 156 -3.55 13.16 12.54
C SER A 156 -4.57 14.18 12.04
N ASP A 157 -4.62 15.34 12.67
CA ASP A 157 -5.48 16.43 12.25
C ASP A 157 -5.06 17.02 10.90
N PHE A 158 -3.74 17.25 10.73
CA PHE A 158 -3.18 17.71 9.46
C PHE A 158 -3.58 16.79 8.30
N TRP A 159 -3.39 15.47 8.46
CA TRP A 159 -3.78 14.50 7.44
C TRP A 159 -5.28 14.54 7.17
N LEU A 160 -6.11 14.47 8.20
CA LEU A 160 -7.57 14.36 8.06
C LEU A 160 -8.20 15.62 7.45
N ARG A 161 -7.89 16.80 8.00
CA ARG A 161 -8.61 18.04 7.64
C ARG A 161 -7.90 18.92 6.62
N ILE A 162 -6.59 18.72 6.42
CA ILE A 162 -5.80 19.56 5.51
C ILE A 162 -5.37 18.77 4.27
N TYR A 163 -4.66 17.66 4.48
CA TYR A 163 -4.05 16.93 3.37
C TYR A 163 -5.05 16.11 2.54
N LEU A 164 -5.87 15.26 3.19
CA LEU A 164 -6.81 14.40 2.46
C LEU A 164 -7.77 15.19 1.55
N PRO A 165 -8.34 16.35 1.97
CA PRO A 165 -9.16 17.17 1.06
C PRO A 165 -8.40 17.74 -0.16
N ARG A 166 -7.08 17.84 -0.10
CA ARG A 166 -6.28 18.32 -1.24
C ARG A 166 -6.09 17.26 -2.31
N ILE A 167 -5.96 16.01 -1.89
CA ILE A 167 -5.68 14.89 -2.80
C ILE A 167 -6.92 14.07 -3.17
N PHE A 168 -8.00 14.21 -2.43
CA PHE A 168 -9.30 13.57 -2.70
C PHE A 168 -10.40 14.62 -2.75
N GLY A 169 -10.93 14.91 -3.95
CA GLY A 169 -11.95 15.93 -4.10
C GLY A 169 -13.25 15.61 -3.35
N ALA A 170 -13.57 14.32 -3.21
CA ALA A 170 -14.74 13.89 -2.44
C ALA A 170 -14.61 14.15 -0.91
N PHE A 171 -13.41 14.51 -0.41
CA PHE A 171 -13.19 14.71 1.02
C PHE A 171 -13.15 16.19 1.44
N GLU A 172 -13.57 17.11 0.59
CA GLU A 172 -13.64 18.55 0.94
C GLU A 172 -14.44 18.82 2.22
N GLY A 173 -15.48 18.04 2.49
CA GLY A 173 -16.26 18.16 3.73
C GLY A 173 -15.46 17.90 5.00
N PHE A 174 -14.35 17.16 4.93
CA PHE A 174 -13.52 16.90 6.11
C PHE A 174 -12.87 18.17 6.70
N ARG A 175 -12.71 19.24 5.92
CA ARG A 175 -12.26 20.55 6.43
C ARG A 175 -13.19 21.13 7.49
N LYS A 176 -14.44 20.69 7.52
CA LYS A 176 -15.48 21.15 8.45
C LYS A 176 -15.62 20.28 9.71
N ILE A 177 -14.90 19.16 9.77
CA ILE A 177 -14.92 18.32 10.96
C ILE A 177 -14.33 19.10 12.14
N PRO A 178 -15.02 19.17 13.30
CA PRO A 178 -14.53 19.89 14.46
C PRO A 178 -13.32 19.16 15.09
N SER A 179 -12.57 19.88 15.90
CA SER A 179 -11.60 19.24 16.78
C SER A 179 -12.29 18.19 17.66
N LEU A 180 -11.69 17.00 17.81
CA LEU A 180 -12.21 15.95 18.69
C LEU A 180 -12.29 16.40 20.16
N MET A 181 -11.53 17.42 20.53
CA MET A 181 -11.63 18.07 21.86
C MET A 181 -13.03 18.64 22.13
N GLY A 182 -13.79 19.00 21.09
CA GLY A 182 -15.17 19.48 21.22
C GLY A 182 -16.17 18.46 21.78
N PHE A 183 -15.77 17.17 21.87
CA PHE A 183 -16.62 16.14 22.47
C PHE A 183 -16.49 16.01 23.99
N GLN A 184 -15.68 16.85 24.66
CA GLN A 184 -15.39 16.70 26.10
C GLN A 184 -16.60 16.95 26.99
N GLU A 185 -17.34 18.05 26.79
CA GLU A 185 -18.40 18.45 27.74
C GLU A 185 -19.78 18.51 27.09
N ILE A 186 -19.98 19.42 26.13
CA ILE A 186 -21.27 19.57 25.44
C ILE A 186 -21.19 18.91 24.08
N ALA A 187 -21.13 17.59 24.07
CA ALA A 187 -20.95 16.78 22.85
C ALA A 187 -22.00 17.10 21.75
N THR A 188 -23.21 17.54 22.12
CA THR A 188 -24.27 17.86 21.18
C THR A 188 -23.84 18.89 20.13
N MET A 189 -23.10 19.91 20.54
CA MET A 189 -22.60 20.93 19.60
C MET A 189 -21.54 20.38 18.64
N ALA A 190 -20.74 19.45 19.09
CA ALA A 190 -19.71 18.81 18.28
C ALA A 190 -20.30 17.88 17.18
N PHE A 191 -21.54 17.42 17.33
CA PHE A 191 -22.20 16.61 16.30
C PHE A 191 -22.75 17.44 15.14
N ILE A 192 -22.99 18.75 15.29
CA ILE A 192 -23.64 19.61 14.28
C ILE A 192 -22.91 19.52 12.93
N PRO A 193 -21.58 19.63 12.82
CA PRO A 193 -20.89 19.58 11.53
C PRO A 193 -21.08 18.25 10.79
N PHE A 194 -21.32 17.14 11.49
CA PHE A 194 -21.61 15.83 10.88
C PHE A 194 -23.00 15.75 10.26
N GLY A 195 -23.86 16.72 10.55
CA GLY A 195 -25.15 16.93 9.87
C GLY A 195 -25.04 17.67 8.55
N PHE A 196 -23.92 18.30 8.22
CA PHE A 196 -23.75 19.01 6.97
C PHE A 196 -23.70 18.04 5.77
N PRO A 197 -24.44 18.35 4.66
CA PRO A 197 -24.53 17.43 3.53
C PRO A 197 -23.17 17.07 2.90
N ASP A 198 -22.24 18.02 2.82
CA ASP A 198 -20.90 17.80 2.26
C ASP A 198 -20.00 16.95 3.17
N VAL A 199 -20.14 17.08 4.49
CA VAL A 199 -19.44 16.20 5.45
C VAL A 199 -19.98 14.77 5.31
N GLN A 200 -21.30 14.61 5.27
CA GLN A 200 -21.91 13.29 5.08
C GLN A 200 -21.51 12.66 3.74
N ALA A 201 -21.48 13.44 2.67
CA ALA A 201 -21.05 12.97 1.35
C ALA A 201 -19.58 12.48 1.39
N SER A 202 -18.70 13.19 2.11
CA SER A 202 -17.30 12.78 2.26
C SER A 202 -17.15 11.45 3.02
N PHE A 203 -17.92 11.24 4.08
CA PHE A 203 -17.94 9.95 4.77
C PHE A 203 -18.54 8.84 3.90
N GLN A 204 -19.58 9.12 3.12
CA GLN A 204 -20.15 8.13 2.20
C GLN A 204 -19.14 7.70 1.13
N ALA A 205 -18.42 8.66 0.54
CA ALA A 205 -17.37 8.37 -0.44
C ALA A 205 -16.24 7.50 0.18
N LEU A 206 -15.82 7.80 1.41
CA LEU A 206 -14.84 7.01 2.13
C LEU A 206 -15.31 5.56 2.36
N LEU A 207 -16.55 5.39 2.82
CA LEU A 207 -17.12 4.06 3.05
C LEU A 207 -17.27 3.27 1.75
N GLU A 208 -17.67 3.92 0.67
CA GLU A 208 -17.80 3.27 -0.65
C GLU A 208 -16.44 2.86 -1.20
N ALA A 209 -15.43 3.74 -1.12
CA ALA A 209 -14.06 3.39 -1.48
C ALA A 209 -13.54 2.18 -0.67
N GLY A 210 -13.88 2.12 0.62
CA GLY A 210 -13.59 0.97 1.47
C GLY A 210 -14.23 -0.32 0.97
N ARG A 211 -15.52 -0.28 0.60
CA ARG A 211 -16.22 -1.46 0.04
C ARG A 211 -15.58 -1.94 -1.27
N GLU A 212 -15.23 -1.02 -2.17
CA GLU A 212 -14.55 -1.37 -3.43
C GLU A 212 -13.15 -1.94 -3.16
N SER A 213 -12.41 -1.36 -2.23
CA SER A 213 -11.09 -1.85 -1.84
C SER A 213 -11.15 -3.27 -1.25
N MET A 214 -12.22 -3.62 -0.53
CA MET A 214 -12.40 -4.99 0.00
C MET A 214 -12.66 -6.02 -1.10
N LYS A 215 -13.37 -5.66 -2.18
CA LYS A 215 -13.54 -6.54 -3.35
C LYS A 215 -12.19 -6.80 -4.05
N TRP A 216 -11.39 -5.76 -4.23
CA TRP A 216 -10.04 -5.87 -4.76
C TRP A 216 -9.13 -6.72 -3.86
N LEU A 217 -9.15 -6.47 -2.54
CA LEU A 217 -8.33 -7.20 -1.57
C LEU A 217 -8.64 -8.70 -1.58
N ALA A 218 -9.89 -9.08 -1.76
CA ALA A 218 -10.28 -10.49 -1.87
C ALA A 218 -9.55 -11.19 -3.02
N VAL A 219 -9.47 -10.54 -4.19
CA VAL A 219 -8.75 -11.09 -5.36
C VAL A 219 -7.23 -11.10 -5.14
N VAL A 220 -6.66 -10.04 -4.57
CA VAL A 220 -5.23 -10.02 -4.23
C VAL A 220 -4.86 -11.16 -3.28
N THR A 221 -5.71 -11.40 -2.28
CA THR A 221 -5.55 -12.49 -1.32
C THR A 221 -5.67 -13.86 -1.98
N GLU A 222 -6.66 -14.04 -2.86
CA GLU A 222 -6.86 -15.30 -3.60
C GLU A 222 -5.64 -15.63 -4.48
N VAL A 223 -5.13 -14.65 -5.22
CA VAL A 223 -3.93 -14.83 -6.05
C VAL A 223 -2.70 -15.14 -5.19
N GLY A 224 -2.55 -14.49 -4.04
CA GLY A 224 -1.49 -14.79 -3.09
C GLY A 224 -1.56 -16.21 -2.51
N ALA A 225 -2.78 -16.67 -2.20
CA ALA A 225 -3.02 -18.03 -1.73
C ALA A 225 -2.69 -19.06 -2.83
N ALA A 226 -3.08 -18.79 -4.08
CA ALA A 226 -2.74 -19.64 -5.22
C ALA A 226 -1.23 -19.74 -5.44
N ALA A 227 -0.50 -18.63 -5.30
CA ALA A 227 0.95 -18.62 -5.38
C ALA A 227 1.59 -19.46 -4.27
N THR A 228 1.12 -19.31 -3.03
CA THR A 228 1.59 -20.15 -1.91
C THR A 228 1.30 -21.62 -2.15
N ALA A 229 0.10 -21.97 -2.62
CA ALA A 229 -0.29 -23.33 -2.95
C ALA A 229 0.60 -23.93 -4.05
N ALA A 230 1.05 -23.12 -5.01
CA ALA A 230 1.99 -23.50 -6.07
C ALA A 230 3.46 -23.53 -5.61
N GLY A 231 3.75 -23.22 -4.34
CA GLY A 231 5.11 -23.29 -3.78
C GLY A 231 5.93 -22.00 -3.94
N TYR A 232 5.27 -20.84 -4.15
CA TYR A 232 5.94 -19.54 -4.22
C TYR A 232 5.73 -18.76 -2.92
N PRO A 233 6.80 -18.37 -2.22
CA PRO A 233 6.68 -17.47 -1.09
C PRO A 233 6.39 -16.04 -1.55
N GLY A 234 5.55 -15.33 -0.80
CA GLY A 234 5.47 -13.89 -0.89
C GLY A 234 6.70 -13.23 -0.25
N MET A 235 7.05 -12.04 -0.70
CA MET A 235 8.23 -11.32 -0.19
C MET A 235 7.90 -10.19 0.78
N ALA A 236 6.73 -9.59 0.66
CA ALA A 236 6.39 -8.40 1.43
C ALA A 236 5.74 -8.76 2.76
N GLY A 237 6.32 -8.31 3.85
CA GLY A 237 5.70 -8.29 5.17
C GLY A 237 4.99 -6.97 5.47
N GLY A 238 5.28 -5.92 4.72
CA GLY A 238 4.71 -4.58 4.82
C GLY A 238 5.50 -3.60 3.95
N LEU A 239 4.88 -2.47 3.68
CA LEU A 239 5.50 -1.34 2.99
C LEU A 239 5.46 -0.13 3.91
N ALA A 240 6.58 0.55 4.03
CA ALA A 240 6.70 1.83 4.72
C ALA A 240 7.46 2.79 3.81
N LYS A 241 6.92 3.99 3.64
CA LYS A 241 7.62 5.06 2.94
C LYS A 241 8.60 5.71 3.90
N ALA A 242 9.80 6.03 3.44
CA ALA A 242 10.74 6.76 4.27
C ALA A 242 10.17 8.14 4.64
N PRO A 243 10.41 8.66 5.87
CA PRO A 243 9.85 9.93 6.28
C PRO A 243 10.22 11.09 5.35
N PHE A 244 11.46 11.17 4.90
CA PHE A 244 11.92 12.20 3.96
C PHE A 244 11.18 12.11 2.60
N ASP A 245 10.97 10.90 2.08
CA ASP A 245 10.22 10.70 0.83
C ASP A 245 8.75 11.09 1.00
N THR A 246 8.19 10.90 2.21
CA THR A 246 6.83 11.37 2.51
C THR A 246 6.74 12.88 2.45
N LEU A 247 7.71 13.58 3.04
CA LEU A 247 7.78 15.06 2.94
C LEU A 247 8.02 15.52 1.50
N GLY A 248 8.96 14.87 0.79
CA GLY A 248 9.36 15.26 -0.55
C GLY A 248 8.24 15.08 -1.57
N ASP A 249 7.99 13.87 -1.96
CA ASP A 249 7.11 13.58 -3.10
C ASP A 249 5.61 13.50 -2.74
N THR A 250 5.26 13.35 -1.44
CA THR A 250 3.85 13.32 -1.02
C THR A 250 3.31 14.67 -0.58
N LEU A 251 4.10 15.47 0.14
CA LEU A 251 3.63 16.70 0.78
C LEU A 251 4.14 17.97 0.11
N ARG A 252 5.46 18.15 0.03
CA ARG A 252 6.10 19.41 -0.39
C ARG A 252 6.37 19.50 -1.90
N GLY A 253 6.43 18.37 -2.59
CA GLY A 253 7.00 18.29 -3.93
C GLY A 253 8.53 18.46 -3.93
N THR A 254 9.17 18.04 -5.01
CA THR A 254 10.64 18.03 -5.15
C THR A 254 11.26 19.41 -4.92
N GLN A 255 10.71 20.44 -5.53
CA GLN A 255 11.22 21.80 -5.37
C GLN A 255 11.03 22.32 -3.94
N GLY A 256 9.85 22.09 -3.37
CA GLY A 256 9.51 22.53 -2.02
C GLY A 256 10.45 21.93 -0.97
N ILE A 257 10.67 20.62 -0.98
CA ILE A 257 11.54 19.96 0.00
C ILE A 257 13.01 20.39 -0.16
N MET A 258 13.50 20.57 -1.40
CA MET A 258 14.86 21.06 -1.64
C MET A 258 15.06 22.46 -1.03
N MET A 259 14.11 23.36 -1.22
CA MET A 259 14.18 24.70 -0.62
C MET A 259 14.07 24.65 0.90
N ASP A 260 13.24 23.76 1.43
CA ASP A 260 13.05 23.63 2.88
C ASP A 260 14.29 23.08 3.59
N MET A 261 15.07 22.20 2.96
CA MET A 261 16.37 21.75 3.49
C MET A 261 17.36 22.92 3.72
N PHE A 262 17.27 23.99 2.92
CA PHE A 262 18.09 25.18 3.09
C PHE A 262 17.49 26.19 4.08
N HIS A 263 16.20 26.44 3.98
CA HIS A 263 15.56 27.53 4.71
C HIS A 263 14.95 27.10 6.05
N ARG A 264 14.66 25.80 6.23
CA ARG A 264 13.94 25.24 7.39
C ARG A 264 14.43 23.85 7.79
N PRO A 265 15.77 23.60 7.86
CA PRO A 265 16.31 22.26 8.11
C PRO A 265 15.74 21.64 9.40
N ASP A 266 15.60 22.46 10.46
CA ASP A 266 15.06 22.00 11.75
C ASP A 266 13.59 21.53 11.64
N LYS A 267 12.77 22.19 10.80
CA LYS A 267 11.38 21.79 10.57
C LYS A 267 11.31 20.51 9.76
N VAL A 268 12.16 20.39 8.74
CA VAL A 268 12.26 19.13 7.96
C VAL A 268 12.64 17.97 8.88
N GLN A 269 13.64 18.16 9.73
CA GLN A 269 14.07 17.13 10.67
C GLN A 269 12.98 16.78 11.69
N ALA A 270 12.29 17.77 12.24
CA ALA A 270 11.25 17.54 13.24
C ALA A 270 10.00 16.85 12.65
N ALA A 271 9.73 17.02 11.35
CA ALA A 271 8.61 16.41 10.65
C ALA A 271 8.89 14.97 10.16
N MET A 272 10.15 14.51 10.20
CA MET A 272 10.55 13.13 9.88
C MET A 272 10.45 12.20 11.07
#